data_7c0233fa2dc442a32f0dc84cba724273
#
_entry.id   7c0233fa2dc442a32f0dc84cba724273
#
_cell.length_a   1.000
_cell.length_b   1.000
_cell.length_c   1.000
_cell.angle_alpha   90.00
_cell.angle_beta   90.00
_cell.angle_gamma   90.00
#
_symmetry.space_group_name_H-M   'P 1'
#
loop_
_entity.id
_entity.type
_entity.pdbx_description
1 polymer ?
#
loop_
_entity_poly.entity_id
_entity_poly.type
_entity_poly.pdbx_seq_one_letter_code
_entity_poly.pdbx_strand_id
1 'polypeptide(L)'
;TQEEHTSLISYGSTRTLQAGSNGLKKLTWEEVLEDGQVVDRYVVREDILSYPTTAQVLVGDGSAISNFDFSDQYPLDENGNPVSYIKVLRNQKATGYHRSGNAWGAGYWTTKGQYGETYCQEGTVAVVRLDEMPYGSKLYIKTPDNEFIYGYAVVNDTGEYAGNGVTVDLFYESYAESVLNGARFVDIYILET
;
A
#
# COMPACT_ATOMS: atom_id res chain seq x y z
N THR A 1 13.20 -13.45 -10.03
CA THR A 1 12.40 -12.42 -9.38
C THR A 1 11.32 -13.11 -8.58
N GLN A 2 11.09 -12.65 -7.37
CA GLN A 2 9.97 -13.03 -6.54
C GLN A 2 9.04 -11.81 -6.46
N GLU A 3 7.76 -12.00 -6.75
CA GLU A 3 6.74 -10.97 -6.71
C GLU A 3 5.86 -11.16 -5.46
N GLU A 4 5.54 -10.05 -4.81
CA GLU A 4 4.60 -9.95 -3.70
C GLU A 4 3.52 -8.96 -4.09
N HIS A 5 2.25 -9.40 -4.09
CA HIS A 5 1.10 -8.58 -4.43
C HIS A 5 0.61 -7.81 -3.22
N THR A 6 0.22 -6.55 -3.41
CA THR A 6 -0.17 -5.66 -2.32
C THR A 6 -1.15 -4.57 -2.78
N SER A 7 -2.08 -4.20 -1.89
CA SER A 7 -2.97 -3.04 -2.05
C SER A 7 -2.30 -1.69 -1.76
N LEU A 8 -1.08 -1.70 -1.22
CA LEU A 8 -0.43 -0.48 -0.71
C LEU A 8 0.10 0.46 -1.80
N ILE A 9 0.27 -0.03 -3.03
CA ILE A 9 0.68 0.78 -4.18
C ILE A 9 -0.35 0.68 -5.29
N SER A 10 -0.35 1.65 -6.21
CA SER A 10 -1.32 1.70 -7.32
C SER A 10 -1.30 0.42 -8.14
N TYR A 11 -2.49 0.00 -8.60
CA TYR A 11 -2.67 -1.17 -9.47
C TYR A 11 -1.71 -1.17 -10.65
N GLY A 12 -1.07 -2.31 -10.91
CA GLY A 12 -0.09 -2.48 -11.99
C GLY A 12 1.26 -1.79 -11.75
N SER A 13 1.40 -0.98 -10.70
CA SER A 13 2.69 -0.40 -10.31
C SER A 13 3.59 -1.45 -9.69
N THR A 14 4.91 -1.25 -9.79
CA THR A 14 5.90 -2.12 -9.16
C THR A 14 6.88 -1.34 -8.32
N ARG A 15 7.38 -1.94 -7.24
CA ARG A 15 8.44 -1.38 -6.40
C ARG A 15 9.46 -2.45 -6.02
N THR A 16 10.72 -2.24 -6.38
CA THR A 16 11.80 -3.14 -6.00
C THR A 16 12.13 -2.98 -4.53
N LEU A 17 11.99 -4.05 -3.75
CA LEU A 17 12.43 -4.13 -2.35
C LEU A 17 13.89 -4.55 -2.27
N GLN A 18 14.28 -5.51 -3.11
CA GLN A 18 15.63 -6.03 -3.20
C GLN A 18 16.01 -6.26 -4.65
N ALA A 19 17.13 -5.67 -5.06
CA ALA A 19 17.68 -5.94 -6.38
C ALA A 19 18.27 -7.36 -6.45
N GLY A 20 18.03 -8.05 -7.55
CA GLY A 20 18.68 -9.31 -7.84
C GLY A 20 20.12 -9.12 -8.31
N SER A 21 20.94 -10.13 -8.08
CA SER A 21 22.30 -10.21 -8.64
C SER A 21 22.60 -11.59 -9.15
N ASN A 22 23.42 -11.67 -10.20
CA ASN A 22 23.93 -12.94 -10.67
C ASN A 22 25.01 -13.49 -9.71
N GLY A 23 25.02 -14.80 -9.52
CA GLY A 23 26.13 -15.48 -8.91
C GLY A 23 27.36 -15.45 -9.82
N LEU A 24 28.51 -15.65 -9.24
CA LEU A 24 29.79 -15.75 -9.94
C LEU A 24 30.45 -17.06 -9.58
N LYS A 25 30.91 -17.80 -10.59
CA LYS A 25 31.70 -19.00 -10.41
C LYS A 25 32.95 -18.97 -11.28
N LYS A 26 34.05 -19.54 -10.76
CA LYS A 26 35.29 -19.77 -11.49
C LYS A 26 35.32 -21.21 -11.96
N LEU A 27 35.52 -21.41 -13.26
CA LEU A 27 35.73 -22.71 -13.84
C LEU A 27 37.23 -22.87 -14.18
N THR A 28 37.82 -24.00 -13.80
CA THR A 28 39.13 -24.43 -14.24
C THR A 28 38.96 -25.52 -15.28
N TRP A 29 39.56 -25.35 -16.42
CA TRP A 29 39.45 -26.26 -17.54
C TRP A 29 40.77 -27.01 -17.73
N GLU A 30 40.68 -28.24 -18.19
CA GLU A 30 41.75 -29.02 -18.74
C GLU A 30 41.52 -29.18 -20.24
N GLU A 31 42.57 -28.96 -21.03
CA GLU A 31 42.54 -29.08 -22.49
C GLU A 31 43.43 -30.23 -22.94
N VAL A 32 42.90 -31.11 -23.78
CA VAL A 32 43.65 -32.19 -24.44
C VAL A 32 44.15 -31.67 -25.78
N LEU A 33 45.48 -31.77 -26.01
CA LEU A 33 46.08 -31.31 -27.26
C LEU A 33 46.61 -32.52 -28.03
N GLU A 34 46.33 -32.53 -29.32
CA GLU A 34 46.95 -33.44 -30.32
C GLU A 34 47.62 -32.54 -31.39
N ASP A 35 48.88 -32.76 -31.66
CA ASP A 35 49.70 -31.98 -32.62
C ASP A 35 49.62 -30.47 -32.41
N GLY A 36 49.51 -30.01 -31.13
CA GLY A 36 49.40 -28.64 -30.73
C GLY A 36 48.03 -27.99 -30.93
N GLN A 37 47.01 -28.76 -31.30
CA GLN A 37 45.60 -28.34 -31.41
C GLN A 37 44.78 -28.89 -30.27
N VAL A 38 43.88 -28.08 -29.69
CA VAL A 38 42.94 -28.52 -28.68
C VAL A 38 41.88 -29.45 -29.33
N VAL A 39 41.87 -30.73 -28.94
CA VAL A 39 40.91 -31.73 -29.43
C VAL A 39 39.77 -32.02 -28.46
N ASP A 40 39.98 -31.71 -27.17
CA ASP A 40 38.94 -31.82 -26.14
C ASP A 40 39.17 -30.83 -25.02
N ARG A 41 38.09 -30.55 -24.27
CA ARG A 41 38.09 -29.61 -23.16
C ARG A 41 37.05 -29.98 -22.14
N TYR A 42 37.41 -30.08 -20.85
CA TYR A 42 36.46 -30.41 -19.78
C TYR A 42 36.77 -29.62 -18.51
N VAL A 43 35.72 -29.36 -17.70
CA VAL A 43 35.84 -28.66 -16.43
C VAL A 43 36.36 -29.62 -15.38
N VAL A 44 37.50 -29.32 -14.79
CA VAL A 44 38.15 -30.10 -13.72
C VAL A 44 37.86 -29.55 -12.33
N ARG A 45 37.43 -28.27 -12.25
CA ARG A 45 37.13 -27.62 -10.98
C ARG A 45 36.13 -26.48 -11.18
N GLU A 46 35.16 -26.40 -10.26
CA GLU A 46 34.23 -25.30 -10.14
C GLU A 46 34.32 -24.71 -8.73
N ASP A 47 34.62 -23.43 -8.62
CA ASP A 47 34.66 -22.67 -7.36
C ASP A 47 33.52 -21.63 -7.41
N ILE A 48 32.54 -21.69 -6.50
CA ILE A 48 31.51 -20.68 -6.38
C ILE A 48 32.11 -19.48 -5.62
N LEU A 49 32.19 -18.32 -6.29
CA LEU A 49 32.72 -17.08 -5.73
C LEU A 49 31.63 -16.23 -5.05
N SER A 50 30.42 -16.25 -5.58
CA SER A 50 29.24 -15.65 -4.96
C SER A 50 27.97 -16.38 -5.41
N TYR A 51 26.97 -16.44 -4.54
CA TYR A 51 25.64 -16.96 -4.88
C TYR A 51 24.77 -15.87 -5.52
N PRO A 52 23.83 -16.23 -6.40
CA PRO A 52 22.88 -15.27 -6.94
C PRO A 52 21.92 -14.81 -5.84
N THR A 53 21.50 -13.55 -5.93
CA THR A 53 20.44 -13.00 -5.08
C THR A 53 19.17 -12.85 -5.90
N THR A 54 18.04 -13.34 -5.38
CA THR A 54 16.75 -13.19 -6.04
C THR A 54 16.22 -11.77 -5.85
N ALA A 55 15.79 -11.12 -6.92
CA ALA A 55 15.07 -9.85 -6.83
C ALA A 55 13.73 -10.05 -6.11
N GLN A 56 13.36 -9.10 -5.25
CA GLN A 56 12.04 -9.02 -4.61
C GLN A 56 11.34 -7.74 -5.07
N VAL A 57 10.12 -7.88 -5.55
CA VAL A 57 9.35 -6.78 -6.14
C VAL A 57 7.92 -6.81 -5.59
N LEU A 58 7.44 -5.66 -5.09
CA LEU A 58 6.02 -5.44 -4.82
C LEU A 58 5.29 -5.14 -6.12
N VAL A 59 4.08 -5.68 -6.25
CA VAL A 59 3.18 -5.45 -7.38
C VAL A 59 1.83 -5.01 -6.85
N GLY A 60 1.34 -3.84 -7.28
CA GLY A 60 0.02 -3.35 -6.92
C GLY A 60 -1.09 -4.23 -7.51
N ASP A 61 -1.97 -4.76 -6.69
CA ASP A 61 -3.01 -5.72 -7.07
C ASP A 61 -4.41 -5.10 -7.23
N GLY A 62 -4.58 -3.82 -6.83
CA GLY A 62 -5.85 -3.10 -6.93
C GLY A 62 -6.90 -3.52 -5.90
N SER A 63 -6.56 -4.33 -4.93
CA SER A 63 -7.45 -4.64 -3.81
C SER A 63 -7.59 -3.45 -2.87
N ALA A 64 -8.68 -3.42 -2.09
CA ALA A 64 -8.88 -2.39 -1.07
C ALA A 64 -7.98 -2.65 0.15
N ILE A 65 -7.53 -1.55 0.77
CA ILE A 65 -6.73 -1.61 2.00
C ILE A 65 -7.61 -1.85 3.22
N SER A 66 -8.78 -1.22 3.26
CA SER A 66 -9.68 -1.28 4.41
C SER A 66 -10.16 -2.68 4.74
N ASN A 67 -10.22 -2.97 6.03
CA ASN A 67 -10.83 -4.18 6.60
C ASN A 67 -12.35 -4.07 6.78
N PHE A 68 -12.96 -2.89 6.53
CA PHE A 68 -14.42 -2.73 6.56
C PHE A 68 -15.05 -3.14 5.23
N ASP A 69 -16.21 -3.77 5.33
CA ASP A 69 -17.06 -4.08 4.19
C ASP A 69 -18.49 -3.63 4.50
N PHE A 70 -18.97 -2.68 3.72
CA PHE A 70 -20.35 -2.17 3.76
C PHE A 70 -21.07 -2.42 2.42
N SER A 71 -20.57 -3.33 1.60
CA SER A 71 -21.09 -3.61 0.25
C SER A 71 -22.55 -4.06 0.23
N ASP A 72 -23.03 -4.72 1.27
CA ASP A 72 -24.43 -5.09 1.43
C ASP A 72 -25.37 -3.88 1.54
N GLN A 73 -24.89 -2.78 2.15
CA GLN A 73 -25.67 -1.53 2.32
C GLN A 73 -25.37 -0.52 1.19
N TYR A 74 -24.14 -0.48 0.73
CA TYR A 74 -23.63 0.48 -0.25
C TYR A 74 -22.89 -0.25 -1.36
N PRO A 75 -23.61 -1.01 -2.23
CA PRO A 75 -22.97 -1.74 -3.32
C PRO A 75 -22.25 -0.79 -4.29
N LEU A 76 -21.24 -1.31 -4.96
CA LEU A 76 -20.49 -0.60 -5.98
C LEU A 76 -21.08 -0.90 -7.36
N ASP A 77 -21.04 0.09 -8.25
CA ASP A 77 -21.35 -0.07 -9.66
C ASP A 77 -20.19 -0.73 -10.44
N GLU A 78 -20.36 -0.93 -11.74
CA GLU A 78 -19.35 -1.53 -12.64
C GLU A 78 -18.05 -0.69 -12.73
N ASN A 79 -18.10 0.57 -12.34
CA ASN A 79 -16.96 1.49 -12.32
C ASN A 79 -16.33 1.59 -10.92
N GLY A 80 -16.79 0.77 -9.95
CA GLY A 80 -16.30 0.78 -8.58
C GLY A 80 -16.70 2.01 -7.78
N ASN A 81 -17.82 2.67 -8.13
CA ASN A 81 -18.38 3.77 -7.35
C ASN A 81 -19.56 3.28 -6.52
N PRO A 82 -19.77 3.78 -5.28
CA PRO A 82 -20.98 3.50 -4.54
C PRO A 82 -22.23 3.91 -5.33
N VAL A 83 -23.22 2.99 -5.41
CA VAL A 83 -24.48 3.24 -6.10
C VAL A 83 -25.31 4.32 -5.39
N SER A 84 -25.17 4.41 -4.06
CA SER A 84 -25.85 5.42 -3.24
C SER A 84 -24.87 6.09 -2.29
N TYR A 85 -24.99 7.41 -2.16
CA TYR A 85 -24.20 8.23 -1.24
C TYR A 85 -24.90 9.57 -0.99
N ILE A 86 -24.57 10.22 0.12
CA ILE A 86 -25.10 11.55 0.48
C ILE A 86 -24.42 12.62 -0.37
N LYS A 87 -23.09 12.54 -0.46
CA LYS A 87 -22.25 13.54 -1.13
C LYS A 87 -20.93 12.90 -1.60
N VAL A 88 -20.35 13.42 -2.66
CA VAL A 88 -18.98 13.09 -3.05
C VAL A 88 -18.10 14.35 -3.02
N LEU A 89 -16.94 14.24 -2.35
CA LEU A 89 -15.89 15.23 -2.37
C LEU A 89 -14.83 14.75 -3.37
N ARG A 90 -14.72 15.44 -4.51
CA ARG A 90 -13.81 15.07 -5.59
C ARG A 90 -12.42 15.63 -5.38
N ASN A 91 -11.41 14.85 -5.81
CA ASN A 91 -10.02 15.28 -5.90
C ASN A 91 -9.48 15.86 -4.57
N GLN A 92 -9.76 15.20 -3.45
CA GLN A 92 -9.33 15.61 -2.13
C GLN A 92 -7.94 15.08 -1.83
N LYS A 93 -7.10 15.91 -1.19
CA LYS A 93 -5.77 15.47 -0.77
C LYS A 93 -5.89 14.54 0.42
N ALA A 94 -5.38 13.32 0.25
CA ALA A 94 -5.21 12.32 1.29
C ALA A 94 -3.73 12.15 1.64
N THR A 95 -3.44 11.93 2.92
CA THR A 95 -2.14 11.52 3.45
C THR A 95 -2.29 10.22 4.24
N GLY A 96 -1.19 9.70 4.76
CA GLY A 96 -1.21 8.48 5.57
C GLY A 96 -0.61 8.70 6.94
N TYR A 97 -1.22 8.12 7.96
CA TYR A 97 -0.67 8.02 9.30
C TYR A 97 -0.66 6.56 9.77
N HIS A 98 0.06 6.28 10.84
CA HIS A 98 0.28 4.92 11.28
C HIS A 98 0.25 4.80 12.79
N ARG A 99 0.10 3.57 13.27
CA ARG A 99 0.24 3.26 14.68
C ARG A 99 1.66 3.52 15.14
N SER A 100 1.85 4.52 16.02
CA SER A 100 3.15 4.77 16.65
C SER A 100 3.00 4.98 18.14
N GLY A 101 4.04 4.63 18.88
CA GLY A 101 4.12 4.85 20.31
C GLY A 101 4.48 6.27 20.73
N ASN A 102 4.56 7.22 19.80
CA ASN A 102 4.90 8.62 20.06
C ASN A 102 3.77 9.59 19.67
N ALA A 103 3.87 10.84 20.11
CA ALA A 103 2.83 11.85 19.99
C ALA A 103 2.44 12.25 18.54
N TRP A 104 3.15 11.77 17.53
CA TRP A 104 2.91 12.09 16.13
C TRP A 104 2.21 10.97 15.36
N GLY A 105 2.15 9.79 15.95
CA GLY A 105 1.41 8.66 15.41
C GLY A 105 0.15 8.46 16.23
N ALA A 106 -0.95 8.94 15.74
CA ALA A 106 -2.22 8.97 16.47
C ALA A 106 -2.87 7.60 16.67
N GLY A 107 -2.29 6.53 16.18
CA GLY A 107 -2.87 5.20 16.21
C GLY A 107 -3.24 4.63 17.58
N TYR A 108 -3.13 5.43 18.63
CA TYR A 108 -3.44 5.01 19.99
C TYR A 108 -4.70 5.67 20.56
N TRP A 109 -5.16 6.76 19.95
CA TRP A 109 -6.24 7.54 20.51
C TRP A 109 -7.54 7.24 19.82
N THR A 110 -8.31 6.50 20.51
CA THR A 110 -9.73 6.34 20.23
C THR A 110 -10.43 7.64 20.52
N THR A 111 -11.41 8.00 19.74
CA THR A 111 -12.41 8.97 20.11
C THR A 111 -13.18 8.46 21.32
N LYS A 112 -12.61 8.62 22.51
CA LYS A 112 -13.32 8.38 23.74
C LYS A 112 -14.54 9.30 23.81
N GLY A 113 -15.68 8.72 23.82
CA GLY A 113 -16.90 9.42 24.16
C GLY A 113 -18.07 9.22 23.22
N GLN A 114 -17.90 9.12 21.91
CA GLN A 114 -19.03 9.01 20.99
C GLN A 114 -19.20 7.61 20.40
N TYR A 115 -18.10 6.85 20.23
CA TYR A 115 -18.12 5.51 19.61
C TYR A 115 -17.50 4.41 20.47
N GLY A 116 -17.27 4.68 21.75
CA GLY A 116 -16.60 3.74 22.64
C GLY A 116 -15.07 3.69 22.39
N GLU A 117 -14.43 2.64 22.89
CA GLU A 117 -13.01 2.39 22.65
C GLU A 117 -12.80 1.73 21.28
N THR A 118 -12.97 2.48 20.20
CA THR A 118 -12.67 1.99 18.85
C THR A 118 -11.21 2.30 18.53
N TYR A 119 -10.40 1.28 18.34
CA TYR A 119 -9.00 1.45 17.96
C TYR A 119 -8.88 1.81 16.50
N CYS A 120 -7.88 2.63 16.15
CA CYS A 120 -7.51 2.82 14.76
C CYS A 120 -7.04 1.51 14.15
N GLN A 121 -7.54 1.19 12.97
CA GLN A 121 -7.22 0.02 12.15
C GLN A 121 -7.36 0.39 10.68
N GLU A 122 -6.88 -0.42 9.77
CA GLU A 122 -7.08 -0.20 8.34
C GLU A 122 -8.58 -0.13 8.02
N GLY A 123 -8.95 1.02 7.42
CA GLY A 123 -10.34 1.42 7.21
C GLY A 123 -10.82 2.51 8.18
N THR A 124 -10.09 2.84 9.26
CA THR A 124 -10.38 4.07 10.01
C THR A 124 -9.62 5.25 9.42
N VAL A 125 -10.20 6.45 9.52
CA VAL A 125 -9.61 7.67 8.97
C VAL A 125 -9.76 8.84 9.93
N ALA A 126 -8.78 9.75 9.86
CA ALA A 126 -8.87 11.07 10.48
C ALA A 126 -9.31 12.09 9.43
N VAL A 127 -10.20 13.00 9.81
CA VAL A 127 -10.70 14.08 8.94
C VAL A 127 -10.55 15.43 9.58
N VAL A 128 -10.41 16.49 8.77
CA VAL A 128 -10.32 17.87 9.24
C VAL A 128 -11.69 18.56 9.35
N ARG A 129 -12.71 18.03 8.65
CA ARG A 129 -14.06 18.63 8.56
C ARG A 129 -15.11 17.75 9.23
N LEU A 130 -15.12 17.77 10.57
CA LEU A 130 -16.12 17.02 11.36
C LEU A 130 -17.54 17.57 11.21
N ASP A 131 -17.73 18.78 10.71
CA ASP A 131 -19.03 19.35 10.34
C ASP A 131 -19.64 18.68 9.11
N GLU A 132 -18.82 18.21 8.18
CA GLU A 132 -19.27 17.45 7.00
C GLU A 132 -19.20 15.92 7.19
N MET A 133 -18.23 15.47 7.96
CA MET A 133 -17.94 14.05 8.20
C MET A 133 -17.75 13.83 9.71
N PRO A 134 -18.84 13.84 10.51
CA PRO A 134 -18.73 13.60 11.94
C PRO A 134 -18.20 12.20 12.26
N TYR A 135 -17.77 12.00 13.50
CA TYR A 135 -17.34 10.67 13.95
C TYR A 135 -18.40 9.61 13.68
N GLY A 136 -17.98 8.45 13.16
CA GLY A 136 -18.84 7.35 12.76
C GLY A 136 -19.37 7.44 11.35
N SER A 137 -19.16 8.56 10.63
CA SER A 137 -19.53 8.63 9.21
C SER A 137 -18.90 7.48 8.45
N LYS A 138 -19.72 6.84 7.62
CA LYS A 138 -19.25 5.82 6.68
C LYS A 138 -18.85 6.46 5.37
N LEU A 139 -17.68 6.13 4.89
CA LEU A 139 -17.09 6.67 3.66
C LEU A 139 -16.72 5.53 2.72
N TYR A 140 -16.55 5.87 1.44
CA TYR A 140 -15.80 5.05 0.48
C TYR A 140 -14.76 5.93 -0.21
N ILE A 141 -13.50 5.48 -0.23
CA ILE A 141 -12.36 6.30 -0.64
C ILE A 141 -11.55 5.57 -1.70
N LYS A 142 -11.32 6.23 -2.83
CA LYS A 142 -10.50 5.71 -3.94
C LYS A 142 -9.94 6.85 -4.78
N THR A 143 -8.95 6.57 -5.62
CA THR A 143 -8.54 7.52 -6.68
C THR A 143 -9.57 7.54 -7.82
N PRO A 144 -9.69 8.64 -8.57
CA PRO A 144 -10.64 8.75 -9.67
C PRO A 144 -10.49 7.69 -10.75
N ASP A 145 -9.26 7.20 -10.97
CA ASP A 145 -8.88 6.18 -11.95
C ASP A 145 -9.01 4.74 -11.46
N ASN A 146 -9.37 4.52 -10.20
CA ASN A 146 -9.37 3.22 -9.51
C ASN A 146 -7.98 2.55 -9.39
N GLU A 147 -6.90 3.25 -9.63
CA GLU A 147 -5.57 2.67 -9.46
C GLU A 147 -5.21 2.43 -7.99
N PHE A 148 -5.87 3.17 -7.08
CA PHE A 148 -5.74 2.97 -5.64
C PHE A 148 -7.12 3.00 -4.98
N ILE A 149 -7.39 1.99 -4.16
CA ILE A 149 -8.64 1.84 -3.42
C ILE A 149 -8.31 1.69 -1.93
N TYR A 150 -8.64 2.72 -1.14
CA TYR A 150 -8.63 2.57 0.31
C TYR A 150 -9.83 1.72 0.75
N GLY A 151 -10.97 1.90 0.11
CA GLY A 151 -12.19 1.12 0.31
C GLY A 151 -13.17 1.79 1.27
N TYR A 152 -14.04 0.98 1.90
CA TYR A 152 -14.98 1.46 2.90
C TYR A 152 -14.26 1.92 4.15
N ALA A 153 -14.67 3.06 4.70
CA ALA A 153 -13.97 3.66 5.82
C ALA A 153 -14.93 4.23 6.85
N VAL A 154 -14.44 4.38 8.08
CA VAL A 154 -15.17 5.01 9.18
C VAL A 154 -14.34 6.16 9.74
N VAL A 155 -14.97 7.31 9.89
CA VAL A 155 -14.35 8.46 10.56
C VAL A 155 -14.23 8.16 12.04
N ASN A 156 -12.99 8.03 12.51
CA ASN A 156 -12.68 7.64 13.89
C ASN A 156 -11.75 8.65 14.61
N ASP A 157 -11.13 9.53 13.84
CA ASP A 157 -10.13 10.45 14.34
C ASP A 157 -10.22 11.81 13.65
N THR A 158 -9.50 12.79 14.15
CA THR A 158 -9.38 14.12 13.57
C THR A 158 -7.94 14.64 13.71
N GLY A 159 -7.57 15.56 12.84
CA GLY A 159 -6.25 16.19 12.89
C GLY A 159 -6.26 17.62 12.36
N GLU A 160 -5.29 18.42 12.80
CA GLU A 160 -5.11 19.81 12.37
C GLU A 160 -4.32 19.92 11.06
N TYR A 161 -4.76 19.23 9.99
CA TYR A 161 -4.06 19.19 8.69
C TYR A 161 -4.52 20.29 7.72
N ALA A 162 -5.50 21.08 8.09
CA ALA A 162 -6.15 22.08 7.21
C ALA A 162 -5.14 23.07 6.59
N GLY A 163 -4.06 23.43 7.31
CA GLY A 163 -3.00 24.30 6.81
C GLY A 163 -2.21 23.71 5.62
N ASN A 164 -2.25 22.41 5.41
CA ASN A 164 -1.55 21.69 4.33
C ASN A 164 -2.48 21.27 3.18
N GLY A 165 -3.75 21.68 3.23
CA GLY A 165 -4.77 21.32 2.26
C GLY A 165 -5.17 19.83 2.28
N VAL A 166 -4.83 19.10 3.34
CA VAL A 166 -5.24 17.70 3.54
C VAL A 166 -6.70 17.69 3.99
N THR A 167 -7.49 16.78 3.42
CA THR A 167 -8.90 16.57 3.78
C THR A 167 -9.08 15.33 4.64
N VAL A 168 -8.33 14.29 4.34
CA VAL A 168 -8.39 13.00 5.04
C VAL A 168 -7.00 12.43 5.24
N ASP A 169 -6.79 11.80 6.37
CA ASP A 169 -5.58 11.04 6.68
C ASP A 169 -5.95 9.56 6.86
N LEU A 170 -5.33 8.70 6.07
CA LEU A 170 -5.64 7.27 5.97
C LEU A 170 -4.75 6.50 6.94
N PHE A 171 -5.37 5.64 7.75
CA PHE A 171 -4.62 4.83 8.72
C PHE A 171 -3.94 3.63 8.04
N TYR A 172 -2.73 3.34 8.48
CA TYR A 172 -1.92 2.17 8.12
C TYR A 172 -1.33 1.52 9.38
N GLU A 173 -1.08 0.23 9.36
CA GLU A 173 -0.55 -0.49 10.53
C GLU A 173 0.91 -0.10 10.82
N SER A 174 1.68 0.32 9.83
CA SER A 174 3.09 0.69 9.99
C SER A 174 3.49 1.97 9.28
N TYR A 175 4.60 2.58 9.74
CA TYR A 175 5.24 3.70 9.07
C TYR A 175 5.64 3.35 7.63
N ALA A 176 6.18 2.14 7.42
CA ALA A 176 6.61 1.71 6.09
C ALA A 176 5.44 1.70 5.10
N GLU A 177 4.26 1.21 5.50
CA GLU A 177 3.05 1.20 4.68
C GLU A 177 2.54 2.61 4.40
N SER A 178 2.49 3.50 5.41
CA SER A 178 2.08 4.90 5.22
C SER A 178 2.99 5.64 4.23
N VAL A 179 4.30 5.35 4.25
CA VAL A 179 5.28 5.91 3.30
C VAL A 179 5.13 5.31 1.89
N LEU A 180 4.83 4.01 1.80
CA LEU A 180 4.56 3.36 0.52
C LEU A 180 3.38 4.00 -0.19
N ASN A 181 2.31 4.27 0.56
CA ASN A 181 1.14 4.94 0.04
C ASN A 181 1.42 6.40 -0.36
N GLY A 182 2.12 7.16 0.48
CA GLY A 182 2.41 8.57 0.27
C GLY A 182 1.17 9.46 0.27
N ALA A 183 1.33 10.71 -0.23
CA ALA A 183 0.20 11.61 -0.45
C ALA A 183 -0.39 11.43 -1.85
N ARG A 184 -1.72 11.44 -1.94
CA ARG A 184 -2.44 11.30 -3.21
C ARG A 184 -3.74 12.09 -3.23
N PHE A 185 -4.36 12.21 -4.41
CA PHE A 185 -5.67 12.80 -4.57
C PHE A 185 -6.71 11.70 -4.74
N VAL A 186 -7.77 11.76 -3.93
CA VAL A 186 -8.83 10.77 -3.86
C VAL A 186 -10.21 11.41 -4.01
N ASP A 187 -11.18 10.61 -4.40
CA ASP A 187 -12.60 10.92 -4.27
C ASP A 187 -13.10 10.29 -2.95
N ILE A 188 -13.82 11.07 -2.15
CA ILE A 188 -14.42 10.64 -0.89
C ILE A 188 -15.93 10.65 -1.07
N TYR A 189 -16.54 9.48 -1.06
CA TYR A 189 -17.99 9.32 -1.06
C TYR A 189 -18.45 9.22 0.40
N ILE A 190 -19.32 10.15 0.83
CA ILE A 190 -19.95 10.14 2.14
C ILE A 190 -21.21 9.30 2.01
N LEU A 191 -21.23 8.12 2.63
CA LEU A 191 -22.30 7.13 2.52
C LEU A 191 -23.35 7.37 3.59
N GLU A 192 -22.90 7.65 4.82
CA GLU A 192 -23.72 7.88 6.01
C GLU A 192 -22.99 8.83 6.95
N THR A 193 -23.72 9.66 7.73
CA THR A 193 -23.18 10.60 8.73
C THR A 193 -23.84 10.41 10.10
#